data_bf33aab0b587944f7ae371a0d4ef50a0
#
_entry.id   bf33aab0b587944f7ae371a0d4ef50a0
#
_cell.length_a   1.000
_cell.length_b   1.000
_cell.length_c   1.000
_cell.angle_alpha   90.00
_cell.angle_beta   90.00
_cell.angle_gamma   90.00
#
_symmetry.space_group_name_H-M   'P 1'
#
loop_
_entity.id
_entity.type
_entity.pdbx_description
1 polymer ?
#
loop_
_entity_poly.entity_id
_entity_poly.type
_entity_poly.pdbx_seq_one_letter_code
_entity_poly.pdbx_strand_id
1 'polypeptide(L)'
;CPNIAFISAAGLSLQHGATCFNFDELEMKHRAMAMAQQKILVADHSKFGKTKPACIGPLTQFDRVISDRQPDADFMAFFNDNAIATRY
;
A
#
# COMPACT_ATOMS: atom_id res chain seq x y z
N CYS A 1 17.53 8.13 -13.66
CA CYS A 1 16.26 7.47 -13.99
C CYS A 1 15.37 7.37 -12.75
N PRO A 2 14.12 7.76 -12.86
CA PRO A 2 13.20 7.54 -11.75
C PRO A 2 12.98 6.05 -11.49
N ASN A 3 13.04 5.67 -10.25
CA ASN A 3 12.76 4.32 -9.83
C ASN A 3 11.33 4.24 -9.31
N ILE A 4 10.58 3.26 -9.79
CA ILE A 4 9.22 3.01 -9.35
C ILE A 4 9.19 1.65 -8.66
N ALA A 5 8.71 1.63 -7.43
CA ALA A 5 8.54 0.38 -6.69
C ALA A 5 7.06 0.01 -6.66
N PHE A 6 6.74 -1.19 -7.11
CA PHE A 6 5.40 -1.77 -7.00
C PHE A 6 5.42 -2.72 -5.81
N ILE A 7 4.65 -2.39 -4.79
CA ILE A 7 4.63 -3.16 -3.54
C ILE A 7 3.26 -3.80 -3.39
N SER A 8 3.24 -5.11 -3.29
CA SER A 8 2.00 -5.85 -3.03
C SER A 8 1.78 -5.96 -1.52
N ALA A 9 0.53 -5.89 -1.10
CA ALA A 9 0.15 -6.04 0.29
C ALA A 9 -0.90 -7.13 0.43
N ALA A 10 -0.83 -7.87 1.53
CA ALA A 10 -1.83 -8.89 1.85
C ALA A 10 -2.98 -8.32 2.68
N GLY A 11 -2.81 -7.13 3.25
CA GLY A 11 -3.85 -6.44 3.98
C GLY A 11 -3.60 -4.95 4.02
N LEU A 12 -4.67 -4.17 3.96
CA LEU A 12 -4.64 -2.72 4.10
C LEU A 12 -5.66 -2.32 5.15
N SER A 13 -5.25 -1.47 6.10
CA SER A 13 -6.16 -0.88 7.05
C SER A 13 -5.79 0.57 7.29
N LEU A 14 -6.78 1.38 7.71
CA LEU A 14 -6.54 2.79 7.99
C LEU A 14 -5.69 2.96 9.25
N GLN A 15 -5.77 2.01 10.19
CA GLN A 15 -5.03 2.08 11.45
C GLN A 15 -3.62 1.53 11.33
N HIS A 16 -3.44 0.44 10.60
CA HIS A 16 -2.17 -0.29 10.56
C HIS A 16 -1.42 -0.14 9.26
N GLY A 17 -2.04 0.46 8.24
CA GLY A 17 -1.41 0.65 6.95
C GLY A 17 -1.36 -0.63 6.13
N ALA A 18 -0.30 -0.77 5.34
CA ALA A 18 -0.07 -1.94 4.49
C ALA A 18 0.63 -3.02 5.29
N THR A 19 0.15 -4.27 5.17
CA THR A 19 0.71 -5.40 5.90
C THR A 19 0.86 -6.61 4.98
N CYS A 20 1.73 -7.55 5.35
CA CYS A 20 1.93 -8.78 4.61
C CYS A 20 2.04 -9.97 5.57
N PHE A 21 2.09 -11.19 5.01
CA PHE A 21 2.10 -12.40 5.83
C PHE A 21 3.44 -12.66 6.48
N ASN A 22 4.54 -12.48 5.74
CA ASN A 22 5.85 -12.94 6.16
C ASN A 22 6.78 -11.78 6.48
N PHE A 23 7.46 -11.87 7.63
CA PHE A 23 8.47 -10.89 8.00
C PHE A 23 9.66 -10.93 7.05
N ASP A 24 9.93 -12.08 6.43
CA ASP A 24 11.04 -12.21 5.48
C ASP A 24 10.89 -11.31 4.25
N GLU A 25 9.64 -10.98 3.88
CA GLU A 25 9.37 -10.10 2.74
C GLU A 25 9.62 -8.64 3.05
N LEU A 26 9.63 -8.27 4.35
CA LEU A 26 9.69 -6.86 4.75
C LEU A 26 11.01 -6.20 4.35
N GLU A 27 12.12 -6.88 4.55
CA GLU A 27 13.42 -6.29 4.23
C GLU A 27 13.52 -5.92 2.77
N MET A 28 13.10 -6.84 1.90
CA MET A 28 13.13 -6.61 0.45
C MET A 28 12.20 -5.47 0.06
N LYS A 29 10.98 -5.45 0.64
CA LYS A 29 10.01 -4.40 0.34
C LYS A 29 10.48 -3.04 0.84
N HIS A 30 11.02 -2.98 2.06
CA HIS A 30 11.53 -1.72 2.61
C HIS A 30 12.72 -1.21 1.80
N ARG A 31 13.60 -2.10 1.34
CA ARG A 31 14.74 -1.71 0.52
C ARG A 31 14.29 -1.15 -0.82
N ALA A 32 13.32 -1.81 -1.47
CA ALA A 32 12.79 -1.33 -2.72
C ALA A 32 12.13 0.04 -2.56
N MET A 33 11.39 0.24 -1.48
CA MET A 33 10.74 1.52 -1.19
C MET A 33 11.75 2.63 -0.93
N ALA A 34 12.83 2.30 -0.21
CA ALA A 34 13.86 3.30 0.11
C ALA A 34 14.58 3.80 -1.12
N MET A 35 14.69 2.98 -2.16
CA MET A 35 15.37 3.32 -3.41
C MET A 35 14.45 3.95 -4.44
N ALA A 36 13.15 3.93 -4.21
CA ALA A 36 12.18 4.36 -5.20
C ALA A 36 11.85 5.85 -5.05
N GLN A 37 11.72 6.54 -6.17
CA GLN A 37 11.18 7.89 -6.20
C GLN A 37 9.66 7.87 -6.12
N GLN A 38 9.04 6.82 -6.64
CA GLN A 38 7.60 6.67 -6.61
C GLN A 38 7.26 5.28 -6.07
N LYS A 39 6.36 5.22 -5.10
CA LYS A 39 5.94 3.98 -4.47
C LYS A 39 4.47 3.73 -4.77
N ILE A 40 4.18 2.59 -5.37
CA ILE A 40 2.84 2.21 -5.80
C ILE A 40 2.43 0.94 -5.07
N LEU A 41 1.33 1.03 -4.34
CA LEU A 41 0.78 -0.11 -3.62
C LEU A 41 -0.23 -0.83 -4.52
N VAL A 42 -0.10 -2.13 -4.62
CA VAL A 42 -0.99 -2.95 -5.44
C VAL A 42 -1.71 -3.95 -4.55
N ALA A 43 -3.03 -3.92 -4.57
CA ALA A 43 -3.83 -4.85 -3.77
C ALA A 43 -5.23 -4.96 -4.36
N ASP A 44 -5.76 -6.19 -4.43
CA ASP A 44 -7.14 -6.37 -4.87
C ASP A 44 -8.12 -5.99 -3.75
N HIS A 45 -9.40 -5.94 -4.08
CA HIS A 45 -10.43 -5.47 -3.15
C HIS A 45 -10.54 -6.34 -1.89
N SER A 46 -10.15 -7.61 -1.96
CA SER A 46 -10.26 -8.51 -0.82
C SER A 46 -9.24 -8.21 0.29
N LYS A 47 -8.23 -7.39 -0.02
CA LYS A 47 -7.17 -7.04 0.94
C LYS A 47 -7.54 -5.86 1.82
N PHE A 48 -8.52 -5.07 1.42
CA PHE A 48 -8.91 -3.88 2.18
C PHE A 48 -9.62 -4.26 3.47
N GLY A 49 -9.28 -3.56 4.56
CA GLY A 49 -9.85 -3.81 5.87
C GLY A 49 -9.23 -4.97 6.62
N LYS A 50 -8.17 -5.56 6.10
CA LYS A 50 -7.47 -6.68 6.73
C LYS A 50 -6.12 -6.26 7.25
N THR A 51 -5.71 -6.87 8.36
CA THR A 51 -4.40 -6.64 8.96
C THR A 51 -3.66 -7.98 9.07
N LYS A 52 -2.44 -8.03 8.57
CA LYS A 52 -1.58 -9.21 8.61
C LYS A 52 -0.43 -8.98 9.58
N PRO A 53 0.31 -10.05 9.97
CA PRO A 53 1.30 -9.94 11.04
C PRO A 53 2.47 -9.00 10.76
N ALA A 54 2.94 -8.92 9.51
CA ALA A 54 4.12 -8.13 9.19
C ALA A 54 3.70 -6.78 8.63
N CYS A 55 4.11 -5.69 9.29
CA CYS A 55 3.73 -4.33 8.90
C CYS A 55 4.72 -3.76 7.89
N ILE A 56 4.24 -3.45 6.68
CA ILE A 56 5.05 -2.81 5.64
C ILE A 56 5.25 -1.34 5.97
N GLY A 57 4.19 -0.66 6.39
CA GLY A 57 4.25 0.74 6.77
C GLY A 57 2.93 1.46 6.59
N PRO A 58 2.85 2.73 6.98
CA PRO A 58 1.61 3.50 6.83
C PRO A 58 1.27 3.72 5.36
N LEU A 59 -0.03 3.85 5.09
CA LEU A 59 -0.50 4.07 3.72
C LEU A 59 0.02 5.40 3.13
N THR A 60 0.36 6.35 3.98
CA THR A 60 0.87 7.65 3.54
C THR A 60 2.24 7.58 2.87
N GLN A 61 2.94 6.45 2.98
CA GLN A 61 4.21 6.25 2.29
C GLN A 61 4.05 6.06 0.79
N PHE A 62 2.85 5.73 0.34
CA PHE A 62 2.61 5.40 -1.06
C PHE A 62 2.06 6.60 -1.83
N ASP A 63 2.54 6.74 -3.05
CA ASP A 63 2.10 7.82 -3.93
C ASP A 63 0.82 7.46 -4.68
N ARG A 64 0.60 6.16 -4.88
CA ARG A 64 -0.56 5.66 -5.61
C ARG A 64 -0.96 4.29 -5.11
N VAL A 65 -2.25 4.01 -5.18
CA VAL A 65 -2.80 2.69 -4.89
C VAL A 65 -3.55 2.19 -6.13
N ILE A 66 -3.24 0.97 -6.54
CA ILE A 66 -3.90 0.32 -7.67
C ILE A 66 -4.69 -0.87 -7.15
N SER A 67 -5.96 -0.94 -7.52
CA SER A 67 -6.85 -2.04 -7.14
C SER A 67 -7.69 -2.47 -8.33
N ASP A 68 -8.43 -3.56 -8.17
CA ASP A 68 -9.34 -4.06 -9.20
C ASP A 68 -10.74 -3.46 -9.09
N ARG A 69 -11.06 -2.81 -7.97
CA ARG A 69 -12.35 -2.18 -7.73
C ARG A 69 -12.15 -0.91 -6.93
N GLN A 70 -13.14 -0.02 -7.01
CA GLN A 70 -13.12 1.20 -6.22
C GLN A 70 -13.13 0.84 -4.73
N PRO A 71 -12.16 1.34 -3.96
CA PRO A 71 -12.15 1.15 -2.51
C PRO A 71 -13.39 1.76 -1.83
N ASP A 72 -13.68 1.27 -0.63
CA ASP A 72 -14.78 1.80 0.17
C ASP A 72 -14.61 3.30 0.46
N ALA A 73 -15.71 3.96 0.80
CA ALA A 73 -15.75 5.41 0.95
C ALA A 73 -14.73 5.92 1.98
N ASP A 74 -14.53 5.22 3.08
CA ASP A 74 -13.57 5.64 4.10
C ASP A 74 -12.12 5.55 3.61
N PHE A 75 -11.78 4.53 2.83
CA PHE A 75 -10.47 4.44 2.19
C PHE A 75 -10.30 5.54 1.14
N MET A 76 -11.32 5.79 0.34
CA MET A 76 -11.25 6.84 -0.68
C MET A 76 -11.06 8.21 -0.06
N ALA A 77 -11.76 8.49 1.04
CA ALA A 77 -11.61 9.74 1.76
C ALA A 77 -10.18 9.89 2.30
N PHE A 78 -9.62 8.82 2.87
CA PHE A 78 -8.25 8.84 3.37
C PHE A 78 -7.25 9.10 2.24
N PHE A 79 -7.41 8.43 1.11
CA PHE A 79 -6.50 8.62 -0.02
C PHE A 79 -6.57 10.05 -0.55
N ASN A 80 -7.78 10.60 -0.69
CA ASN A 80 -7.95 11.97 -1.16
C ASN A 80 -7.35 12.99 -0.19
N ASP A 81 -7.55 12.78 1.12
CA ASP A 81 -7.04 13.68 2.15
C ASP A 81 -5.51 13.69 2.20
N ASN A 82 -4.88 12.60 1.81
CA ASN A 82 -3.43 12.45 1.85
C ASN A 82 -2.77 12.53 0.48
N ALA A 83 -3.51 12.99 -0.53
CA ALA A 83 -3.03 13.16 -1.89
C ALA A 83 -2.45 11.87 -2.49
N ILE A 84 -3.07 10.73 -2.17
CA ILE A 84 -2.71 9.44 -2.72
C ILE A 84 -3.60 9.18 -3.93
N ALA A 85 -3.01 9.03 -5.10
CA ALA A 85 -3.77 8.73 -6.31
C ALA A 85 -4.26 7.28 -6.27
N THR A 86 -5.47 7.06 -6.80
CA THR A 86 -6.04 5.72 -6.85
C THR A 86 -6.38 5.35 -8.28
N ARG A 87 -6.25 4.06 -8.59
CA ARG A 87 -6.62 3.51 -9.89
C ARG A 87 -7.28 2.16 -9.69
N TYR A 88 -8.40 1.95 -10.38
CA TYR A 88 -9.17 0.70 -10.27
C TYR A 88 -9.92 0.39 -11.54
#